data_4cdbe9550be5022afa37a9aa9fc0899a
#
_entry.id   4cdbe9550be5022afa37a9aa9fc0899a
#
_cell.length_a   1.000
_cell.length_b   1.000
_cell.length_c   1.000
_cell.angle_alpha   90.00
_cell.angle_beta   90.00
_cell.angle_gamma   90.00
#
_symmetry.space_group_name_H-M   'P 1'
#
loop_
_entity.id
_entity.type
_entity.pdbx_description
1 polymer ?
#
loop_
_entity_poly.entity_id
_entity_poly.type
_entity_poly.pdbx_seq_one_letter_code
_entity_poly.pdbx_strand_id
1 'polypeptide(L)'
;KEELLKEITKLQKKYEKLPRFQYRELRRKKLELLQKIFESEKEKIIYSSELSKWIKNNPWIQVYSIFMQKKEKKHEASWKEWGETQPTKKELDDLWKDKKNQDGNLFYAWVQMRLDEQFAKASKYAQSLGIKLKGDIPIMMNEDSCDAWAFPEYFNDEMRAGSPPDGPNPVGQNWGFPIYNWDNLKKDDYSWWKNRLIQASKYYQVYRIDHVLGFFRIWATPQRESTAMLGWTQPFEPITTDELHNLGFSDDRITWLSVPHVPTNQIEAVNNGDYLGTHGILAKIMDRIGNEEMWRFKPEIK
;
A
#
# COMPACT_ATOMS: atom_id res chain seq x y z
N LYS A 1 28.31 -15.55 24.57
CA LYS A 1 28.52 -15.98 23.17
C LYS A 1 28.14 -17.45 22.95
N GLU A 2 28.67 -18.38 23.76
CA GLU A 2 28.39 -19.81 23.60
C GLU A 2 26.92 -20.18 23.79
N GLU A 3 26.25 -19.56 24.77
CA GLU A 3 24.83 -19.75 25.02
C GLU A 3 23.94 -19.26 23.85
N LEU A 4 24.25 -18.12 23.28
CA LEU A 4 23.58 -17.60 22.08
C LEU A 4 23.75 -18.52 20.88
N LEU A 5 24.95 -19.11 20.68
CA LEU A 5 25.19 -20.08 19.61
C LEU A 5 24.38 -21.36 19.83
N LYS A 6 24.26 -21.84 21.06
CA LYS A 6 23.40 -22.98 21.40
C LYS A 6 21.93 -22.68 21.09
N GLU A 7 21.45 -21.48 21.43
CA GLU A 7 20.07 -21.06 21.16
C GLU A 7 19.81 -20.95 19.64
N ILE A 8 20.72 -20.36 18.88
CA ILE A 8 20.65 -20.29 17.40
C ILE A 8 20.58 -21.70 16.80
N THR A 9 21.48 -22.60 17.23
CA THR A 9 21.50 -23.98 16.73
C THR A 9 20.22 -24.74 17.05
N LYS A 10 19.64 -24.51 18.23
CA LYS A 10 18.36 -25.11 18.64
C LYS A 10 17.21 -24.62 17.74
N LEU A 11 17.15 -23.32 17.46
CA LEU A 11 16.14 -22.75 16.56
C LEU A 11 16.31 -23.28 15.13
N GLN A 12 17.54 -23.30 14.62
CA GLN A 12 17.85 -23.83 13.29
C GLN A 12 17.34 -25.27 13.16
N LYS A 13 17.70 -26.16 14.08
CA LYS A 13 17.26 -27.56 14.09
C LYS A 13 15.73 -27.70 14.17
N LYS A 14 15.05 -26.79 14.90
CA LYS A 14 13.59 -26.78 15.00
C LYS A 14 12.94 -26.44 13.65
N TYR A 15 13.37 -25.34 13.03
CA TYR A 15 12.70 -24.79 11.86
C TYR A 15 13.11 -25.47 10.55
N GLU A 16 14.32 -26.02 10.45
CA GLU A 16 14.81 -26.74 9.28
C GLU A 16 13.98 -27.99 8.94
N LYS A 17 13.38 -28.63 9.96
CA LYS A 17 12.57 -29.84 9.81
C LYS A 17 11.09 -29.59 9.53
N LEU A 18 10.64 -28.33 9.54
CA LEU A 18 9.24 -28.03 9.35
C LEU A 18 8.85 -28.03 7.87
N PRO A 19 7.71 -28.65 7.50
CA PRO A 19 7.26 -28.71 6.10
C PRO A 19 6.81 -27.35 5.54
N ARG A 20 6.52 -26.39 6.42
CA ARG A 20 6.12 -25.02 6.07
C ARG A 20 6.83 -24.00 6.93
N PHE A 21 7.19 -22.89 6.31
CA PHE A 21 7.83 -21.77 6.98
C PHE A 21 6.86 -21.06 7.93
N GLN A 22 7.20 -21.00 9.21
CA GLN A 22 6.39 -20.35 10.25
C GLN A 22 6.87 -18.90 10.47
N TYR A 23 6.50 -18.01 9.54
CA TYR A 23 7.03 -16.65 9.48
C TYR A 23 6.90 -15.87 10.79
N ARG A 24 5.69 -15.80 11.37
CA ARG A 24 5.42 -14.97 12.56
C ARG A 24 6.25 -15.40 13.76
N GLU A 25 6.27 -16.70 14.05
CA GLU A 25 7.02 -17.26 15.19
C GLU A 25 8.53 -17.06 14.97
N LEU A 26 9.03 -17.40 13.79
CA LEU A 26 10.45 -17.28 13.48
C LEU A 26 10.93 -15.82 13.48
N ARG A 27 10.12 -14.88 12.94
CA ARG A 27 10.41 -13.44 13.02
C ARG A 27 10.58 -12.99 14.48
N ARG A 28 9.63 -13.32 15.34
CA ARG A 28 9.69 -12.98 16.77
C ARG A 28 10.95 -13.56 17.42
N LYS A 29 11.23 -14.83 17.22
CA LYS A 29 12.41 -15.49 17.80
C LYS A 29 13.73 -14.91 17.30
N LYS A 30 13.81 -14.56 16.02
CA LYS A 30 14.98 -13.86 15.47
C LYS A 30 15.18 -12.48 16.09
N LEU A 31 14.11 -11.70 16.26
CA LEU A 31 14.21 -10.38 16.91
C LEU A 31 14.65 -10.51 18.37
N GLU A 32 14.09 -11.46 19.15
CA GLU A 32 14.53 -11.76 20.52
C GLU A 32 16.03 -12.08 20.59
N LEU A 33 16.56 -12.88 19.66
CA LEU A 33 17.99 -13.19 19.58
C LEU A 33 18.84 -11.98 19.19
N LEU A 34 18.39 -11.19 18.20
CA LEU A 34 19.09 -9.99 17.78
C LEU A 34 19.15 -8.96 18.92
N GLN A 35 18.09 -8.86 19.72
CA GLN A 35 18.07 -8.02 20.92
C GLN A 35 19.15 -8.48 21.92
N LYS A 36 19.22 -9.78 22.22
CA LYS A 36 20.27 -10.33 23.12
C LYS A 36 21.69 -10.07 22.60
N ILE A 37 21.90 -10.16 21.28
CA ILE A 37 23.18 -9.86 20.64
C ILE A 37 23.50 -8.36 20.79
N PHE A 38 22.53 -7.50 20.48
CA PHE A 38 22.68 -6.05 20.61
C PHE A 38 23.05 -5.66 22.04
N GLU A 39 22.32 -6.14 23.05
CA GLU A 39 22.61 -5.85 24.44
C GLU A 39 24.00 -6.35 24.89
N SER A 40 24.42 -7.53 24.41
CA SER A 40 25.73 -8.09 24.78
C SER A 40 26.92 -7.34 24.17
N GLU A 41 26.73 -6.62 23.06
CA GLU A 41 27.77 -5.85 22.37
C GLU A 41 27.42 -4.36 22.24
N LYS A 42 26.50 -3.89 23.06
CA LYS A 42 25.85 -2.59 22.95
C LYS A 42 26.82 -1.42 22.77
N GLU A 43 27.77 -1.26 23.71
CA GLU A 43 28.73 -0.14 23.63
C GLU A 43 29.52 -0.15 22.32
N LYS A 44 29.97 -1.33 21.89
CA LYS A 44 30.70 -1.48 20.62
C LYS A 44 29.82 -1.10 19.43
N ILE A 45 28.55 -1.43 19.45
CA ILE A 45 27.61 -1.16 18.35
C ILE A 45 27.27 0.33 18.31
N ILE A 46 26.81 0.90 19.42
CA ILE A 46 26.31 2.28 19.45
C ILE A 46 27.40 3.33 19.17
N TYR A 47 28.62 3.05 19.57
CA TYR A 47 29.78 3.94 19.32
C TYR A 47 30.54 3.61 18.04
N SER A 48 30.04 2.67 17.23
CA SER A 48 30.73 2.34 15.98
C SER A 48 30.58 3.45 14.94
N SER A 49 31.72 3.83 14.32
CA SER A 49 31.72 4.78 13.21
C SER A 49 30.97 4.24 11.99
N GLU A 50 30.90 2.92 11.84
CA GLU A 50 30.17 2.22 10.78
C GLU A 50 28.67 2.48 10.87
N LEU A 51 28.06 2.25 12.05
CA LEU A 51 26.64 2.52 12.26
C LEU A 51 26.30 4.00 12.09
N SER A 52 27.11 4.88 12.68
CA SER A 52 26.91 6.34 12.55
C SER A 52 26.96 6.81 11.11
N LYS A 53 27.91 6.33 10.32
CA LYS A 53 28.05 6.63 8.89
C LYS A 53 26.86 6.06 8.10
N TRP A 54 26.44 4.83 8.41
CA TRP A 54 25.32 4.20 7.73
C TRP A 54 24.00 4.96 7.99
N ILE A 55 23.72 5.35 9.24
CA ILE A 55 22.56 6.17 9.60
C ILE A 55 22.55 7.48 8.84
N LYS A 56 23.71 8.18 8.77
CA LYS A 56 23.84 9.43 8.03
C LYS A 56 23.50 9.28 6.55
N ASN A 57 23.88 8.15 5.95
CA ASN A 57 23.63 7.86 4.54
C ASN A 57 22.23 7.30 4.28
N ASN A 58 21.48 6.95 5.32
CA ASN A 58 20.15 6.36 5.25
C ASN A 58 19.18 7.07 6.22
N PRO A 59 18.88 8.37 6.03
CA PRO A 59 18.10 9.17 6.99
C PRO A 59 16.70 8.63 7.27
N TRP A 60 16.11 7.87 6.34
CA TRP A 60 14.82 7.19 6.50
C TRP A 60 14.77 6.26 7.71
N ILE A 61 15.94 5.77 8.18
CA ILE A 61 16.02 4.84 9.30
C ILE A 61 15.52 5.44 10.61
N GLN A 62 15.63 6.77 10.75
CA GLN A 62 15.19 7.44 11.96
C GLN A 62 13.70 7.27 12.19
N VAL A 63 12.90 7.58 11.19
CA VAL A 63 11.43 7.43 11.22
C VAL A 63 11.04 5.96 11.40
N TYR A 64 11.66 5.07 10.63
CA TYR A 64 11.41 3.64 10.73
C TYR A 64 11.70 3.09 12.14
N SER A 65 12.82 3.44 12.73
CA SER A 65 13.22 2.97 14.06
C SER A 65 12.25 3.44 15.15
N ILE A 66 11.85 4.72 15.12
CA ILE A 66 10.87 5.28 16.05
C ILE A 66 9.53 4.55 15.92
N PHE A 67 9.06 4.36 14.69
CA PHE A 67 7.81 3.65 14.41
C PHE A 67 7.85 2.22 14.94
N MET A 68 8.91 1.46 14.63
CA MET A 68 9.05 0.08 15.07
C MET A 68 9.13 -0.05 16.59
N GLN A 69 9.83 0.86 17.26
CA GLN A 69 9.87 0.88 18.72
C GLN A 69 8.49 1.17 19.33
N LYS A 70 7.72 2.09 18.73
CA LYS A 70 6.33 2.34 19.15
C LYS A 70 5.43 1.13 18.92
N LYS A 71 5.55 0.47 17.75
CA LYS A 71 4.82 -0.77 17.42
C LYS A 71 5.06 -1.85 18.48
N GLU A 72 6.33 -2.08 18.85
CA GLU A 72 6.69 -3.05 19.88
C GLU A 72 6.07 -2.69 21.24
N LYS A 73 6.19 -1.44 21.69
CA LYS A 73 5.60 -0.95 22.94
C LYS A 73 4.06 -1.05 22.97
N LYS A 74 3.43 -0.98 21.83
CA LYS A 74 1.97 -1.08 21.63
C LYS A 74 1.53 -2.48 21.17
N HIS A 75 2.36 -3.52 21.39
CA HIS A 75 2.04 -4.91 21.07
C HIS A 75 1.62 -5.15 19.61
N GLU A 76 2.30 -4.48 18.66
CA GLU A 76 2.04 -4.53 17.21
C GLU A 76 0.66 -3.98 16.78
N ALA A 77 -0.07 -3.28 17.66
CA ALA A 77 -1.32 -2.61 17.30
C ALA A 77 -1.11 -1.59 16.16
N SER A 78 -2.14 -1.37 15.35
CA SER A 78 -2.09 -0.33 14.31
C SER A 78 -1.82 1.04 14.92
N TRP A 79 -1.04 1.88 14.22
CA TRP A 79 -0.78 3.24 14.70
C TRP A 79 -2.08 4.06 14.85
N LYS A 80 -3.13 3.73 14.11
CA LYS A 80 -4.47 4.34 14.25
C LYS A 80 -5.13 4.03 15.60
N GLU A 81 -4.71 2.96 16.25
CA GLU A 81 -5.22 2.53 17.57
C GLU A 81 -4.37 3.06 18.73
N TRP A 82 -3.26 3.76 18.46
CA TRP A 82 -2.38 4.24 19.54
C TRP A 82 -2.99 5.34 20.40
N GLY A 83 -4.06 6.00 19.91
CA GLY A 83 -4.67 7.15 20.60
C GLY A 83 -3.80 8.40 20.58
N GLU A 84 -2.85 8.48 19.67
CA GLU A 84 -1.91 9.57 19.49
C GLU A 84 -2.12 10.22 18.12
N THR A 85 -1.87 11.53 18.03
CA THR A 85 -1.85 12.23 16.73
C THR A 85 -0.61 11.82 15.94
N GLN A 86 -0.69 11.95 14.61
CA GLN A 86 0.47 11.77 13.75
C GLN A 86 1.54 12.82 14.08
N PRO A 87 2.82 12.43 14.12
CA PRO A 87 3.88 13.32 14.58
C PRO A 87 4.23 14.38 13.56
N THR A 88 4.60 15.54 14.04
CA THR A 88 5.27 16.56 13.24
C THR A 88 6.74 16.17 13.02
N LYS A 89 7.38 16.78 12.02
CA LYS A 89 8.82 16.60 11.77
C LYS A 89 9.65 16.93 13.01
N LYS A 90 9.29 17.98 13.76
CA LYS A 90 9.99 18.35 14.99
C LYS A 90 9.88 17.26 16.05
N GLU A 91 8.68 16.71 16.25
CA GLU A 91 8.47 15.62 17.22
C GLU A 91 9.25 14.36 16.82
N LEU A 92 9.35 14.03 15.54
CA LEU A 92 10.21 12.94 15.07
C LEU A 92 11.68 13.18 15.38
N ASP A 93 12.18 14.41 15.14
CA ASP A 93 13.56 14.79 15.47
C ASP A 93 13.82 14.72 17.00
N ASP A 94 12.86 15.13 17.80
CA ASP A 94 12.95 15.08 19.27
C ASP A 94 12.92 13.62 19.78
N LEU A 95 12.04 12.78 19.24
CA LEU A 95 11.97 11.35 19.55
C LEU A 95 13.24 10.60 19.15
N TRP A 96 13.87 10.97 18.04
CA TRP A 96 15.15 10.38 17.64
C TRP A 96 16.28 10.74 18.60
N LYS A 97 16.31 11.97 19.10
CA LYS A 97 17.35 12.49 20.00
C LYS A 97 17.11 12.15 21.47
N ASP A 98 15.91 11.71 21.83
CA ASP A 98 15.59 11.38 23.21
C ASP A 98 16.39 10.19 23.71
N LYS A 99 17.22 10.43 24.74
CA LYS A 99 18.07 9.41 25.35
C LYS A 99 17.30 8.18 25.85
N LYS A 100 16.04 8.34 26.27
CA LYS A 100 15.20 7.23 26.73
C LYS A 100 14.83 6.26 25.60
N ASN A 101 14.78 6.76 24.37
CA ASN A 101 14.41 5.98 23.19
C ASN A 101 15.65 5.54 22.38
N GLN A 102 16.82 6.07 22.72
CA GLN A 102 18.03 5.93 21.91
C GLN A 102 18.44 4.47 21.67
N ASP A 103 18.43 3.67 22.70
CA ASP A 103 18.82 2.25 22.58
C ASP A 103 17.89 1.48 21.63
N GLY A 104 16.58 1.66 21.76
CA GLY A 104 15.63 1.04 20.88
C GLY A 104 15.72 1.55 19.43
N ASN A 105 15.93 2.87 19.26
CA ASN A 105 16.14 3.45 17.94
C ASN A 105 17.39 2.86 17.29
N LEU A 106 18.51 2.79 18.02
CA LEU A 106 19.79 2.26 17.51
C LEU A 106 19.75 0.74 17.28
N PHE A 107 18.95 0.01 18.07
CA PHE A 107 18.72 -1.41 17.82
C PHE A 107 18.11 -1.64 16.43
N TYR A 108 17.02 -0.97 16.11
CA TYR A 108 16.38 -1.11 14.79
C TYR A 108 17.28 -0.60 13.66
N ALA A 109 18.02 0.48 13.87
CA ALA A 109 19.00 0.98 12.91
C ALA A 109 20.11 -0.05 12.64
N TRP A 110 20.65 -0.66 13.69
CA TRP A 110 21.67 -1.71 13.58
C TRP A 110 21.15 -2.93 12.83
N VAL A 111 19.94 -3.38 13.14
CA VAL A 111 19.30 -4.52 12.44
C VAL A 111 19.18 -4.23 10.94
N GLN A 112 18.70 -3.04 10.58
CA GLN A 112 18.56 -2.64 9.17
C GLN A 112 19.91 -2.51 8.47
N MET A 113 20.93 -1.98 9.14
CA MET A 113 22.29 -1.94 8.61
C MET A 113 22.82 -3.35 8.29
N ARG A 114 22.63 -4.31 9.20
CA ARG A 114 23.05 -5.70 8.97
C ARG A 114 22.28 -6.36 7.82
N LEU A 115 20.99 -6.06 7.68
CA LEU A 115 20.19 -6.55 6.54
C LEU A 115 20.65 -5.94 5.22
N ASP A 116 20.93 -4.63 5.20
CA ASP A 116 21.47 -3.92 4.03
C ASP A 116 22.78 -4.56 3.55
N GLU A 117 23.74 -4.78 4.46
CA GLU A 117 25.02 -5.43 4.17
C GLU A 117 24.85 -6.85 3.61
N GLN A 118 24.01 -7.65 4.25
CA GLN A 118 23.81 -9.04 3.84
C GLN A 118 23.12 -9.12 2.49
N PHE A 119 22.10 -8.30 2.27
CA PHE A 119 21.36 -8.30 1.01
C PHE A 119 22.21 -7.73 -0.14
N ALA A 120 22.96 -6.65 0.10
CA ALA A 120 23.89 -6.12 -0.88
C ALA A 120 24.97 -7.13 -1.27
N LYS A 121 25.50 -7.89 -0.29
CA LYS A 121 26.47 -8.97 -0.56
C LYS A 121 25.87 -10.09 -1.39
N ALA A 122 24.66 -10.54 -1.06
CA ALA A 122 23.93 -11.56 -1.80
C ALA A 122 23.61 -11.12 -3.23
N SER A 123 23.17 -9.85 -3.41
CA SER A 123 22.90 -9.27 -4.72
C SER A 123 24.17 -9.22 -5.59
N LYS A 124 25.29 -8.74 -5.03
CA LYS A 124 26.59 -8.71 -5.73
C LYS A 124 27.07 -10.09 -6.12
N TYR A 125 26.86 -11.08 -5.25
CA TYR A 125 27.20 -12.47 -5.56
C TYR A 125 26.36 -13.00 -6.73
N ALA A 126 25.05 -12.79 -6.73
CA ALA A 126 24.19 -13.17 -7.85
C ALA A 126 24.64 -12.51 -9.17
N GLN A 127 24.97 -11.20 -9.12
CA GLN A 127 25.47 -10.47 -10.28
C GLN A 127 26.80 -11.05 -10.81
N SER A 128 27.71 -11.46 -9.92
CA SER A 128 28.99 -12.08 -10.33
C SER A 128 28.79 -13.41 -11.07
N LEU A 129 27.65 -14.06 -10.90
CA LEU A 129 27.23 -15.26 -11.62
C LEU A 129 26.40 -14.96 -12.89
N GLY A 130 26.29 -13.67 -13.30
CA GLY A 130 25.49 -13.26 -14.45
C GLY A 130 23.98 -13.20 -14.18
N ILE A 131 23.54 -13.38 -12.94
CA ILE A 131 22.13 -13.36 -12.56
C ILE A 131 21.71 -11.92 -12.22
N LYS A 132 20.66 -11.44 -12.87
CA LYS A 132 20.04 -10.14 -12.56
C LYS A 132 18.88 -10.33 -11.59
N LEU A 133 18.86 -9.58 -10.52
CA LEU A 133 17.75 -9.53 -9.60
C LEU A 133 16.73 -8.49 -10.08
N LYS A 134 15.48 -8.91 -10.25
CA LYS A 134 14.36 -8.05 -10.56
C LYS A 134 13.58 -7.75 -9.28
N GLY A 135 13.60 -6.49 -8.84
CA GLY A 135 12.81 -6.03 -7.71
C GLY A 135 11.38 -5.70 -8.11
N ASP A 136 10.45 -5.95 -7.24
CA ASP A 136 9.07 -5.53 -7.37
C ASP A 136 8.86 -4.25 -6.56
N ILE A 137 8.33 -3.22 -7.22
CA ILE A 137 8.05 -1.92 -6.59
C ILE A 137 6.53 -1.78 -6.50
N PRO A 138 5.92 -2.14 -5.34
CA PRO A 138 4.50 -1.91 -5.14
C PRO A 138 4.21 -0.43 -5.20
N ILE A 139 3.21 -0.02 -5.97
CA ILE A 139 2.87 1.40 -6.06
C ILE A 139 2.27 1.90 -4.74
N MET A 140 1.40 1.11 -4.11
CA MET A 140 0.71 1.51 -2.89
C MET A 140 1.49 1.15 -1.63
N MET A 141 1.18 1.89 -0.54
CA MET A 141 1.75 1.67 0.80
C MET A 141 0.67 1.15 1.74
N ASN A 142 1.06 0.25 2.65
CA ASN A 142 0.16 -0.15 3.72
C ASN A 142 -0.18 1.06 4.60
N GLU A 143 -1.46 1.19 4.95
CA GLU A 143 -1.90 2.26 5.86
C GLU A 143 -1.24 2.16 7.24
N ASP A 144 -0.94 0.94 7.71
CA ASP A 144 -0.19 0.70 8.95
C ASP A 144 1.32 0.62 8.68
N SER A 145 1.86 1.67 8.09
CA SER A 145 3.29 1.82 7.78
C SER A 145 3.89 3.06 8.44
N CYS A 146 5.22 3.07 8.59
CA CYS A 146 5.92 4.24 9.10
C CYS A 146 5.76 5.45 8.16
N ASP A 147 5.65 5.23 6.86
CA ASP A 147 5.47 6.30 5.88
C ASP A 147 4.10 6.95 6.00
N ALA A 148 3.02 6.16 6.05
CA ALA A 148 1.67 6.67 6.21
C ALA A 148 1.48 7.36 7.59
N TRP A 149 2.18 6.89 8.63
CA TRP A 149 2.17 7.49 9.96
C TRP A 149 2.93 8.81 10.03
N ALA A 150 4.12 8.89 9.43
CA ALA A 150 5.04 10.00 9.60
C ALA A 150 4.90 11.10 8.55
N PHE A 151 4.31 10.81 7.39
CA PHE A 151 4.20 11.71 6.25
C PHE A 151 2.76 11.79 5.73
N PRO A 152 1.78 12.18 6.61
CA PRO A 152 0.36 12.21 6.23
C PRO A 152 0.10 13.12 5.01
N GLU A 153 0.94 14.12 4.79
CA GLU A 153 0.83 15.05 3.67
C GLU A 153 0.96 14.37 2.29
N TYR A 154 1.61 13.21 2.21
CA TYR A 154 1.80 12.47 0.96
C TYR A 154 0.65 11.51 0.65
N PHE A 155 -0.28 11.32 1.59
CA PHE A 155 -1.36 10.35 1.44
C PHE A 155 -2.73 11.01 1.66
N ASN A 156 -3.72 10.54 0.93
CA ASN A 156 -5.12 10.84 1.22
C ASN A 156 -5.71 9.63 1.96
N ASP A 157 -5.92 9.79 3.28
CA ASP A 157 -6.44 8.71 4.13
C ASP A 157 -7.98 8.57 4.07
N GLU A 158 -8.69 9.47 3.40
CA GLU A 158 -10.14 9.37 3.22
C GLU A 158 -10.53 8.37 2.12
N MET A 159 -9.57 8.03 1.26
CA MET A 159 -9.78 7.17 0.09
C MET A 159 -8.88 5.94 0.14
N ARG A 160 -9.36 4.86 -0.45
CA ARG A 160 -8.60 3.61 -0.61
C ARG A 160 -8.47 3.26 -2.09
N ALA A 161 -7.26 2.89 -2.49
CA ALA A 161 -6.98 2.38 -3.82
C ALA A 161 -7.67 1.04 -4.05
N GLY A 162 -8.05 0.79 -5.29
CA GLY A 162 -8.72 -0.44 -5.68
C GLY A 162 -8.83 -0.61 -7.20
N SER A 163 -9.73 -1.47 -7.60
CA SER A 163 -10.15 -1.63 -8.98
C SER A 163 -11.68 -1.57 -9.11
N PRO A 164 -12.21 -1.06 -10.24
CA PRO A 164 -13.64 -1.02 -10.47
C PRO A 164 -14.25 -2.42 -10.54
N PRO A 165 -15.57 -2.54 -10.43
CA PRO A 165 -16.30 -3.76 -10.78
C PRO A 165 -15.93 -4.26 -12.16
N ASP A 166 -15.71 -5.57 -12.29
CA ASP A 166 -15.45 -6.27 -13.54
C ASP A 166 -16.15 -7.64 -13.53
N GLY A 167 -16.02 -8.40 -14.62
CA GLY A 167 -16.66 -9.70 -14.76
C GLY A 167 -16.30 -10.69 -13.64
N PRO A 168 -15.01 -10.90 -13.33
CA PRO A 168 -14.59 -11.74 -12.20
C PRO A 168 -14.94 -11.19 -10.81
N ASN A 169 -15.01 -9.87 -10.65
CA ASN A 169 -15.26 -9.19 -9.37
C ASN A 169 -16.38 -8.15 -9.49
N PRO A 170 -17.66 -8.57 -9.44
CA PRO A 170 -18.81 -7.68 -9.65
C PRO A 170 -18.91 -6.52 -8.65
N VAL A 171 -18.24 -6.61 -7.51
CA VAL A 171 -18.18 -5.56 -6.48
C VAL A 171 -16.89 -4.75 -6.51
N GLY A 172 -15.99 -5.02 -7.48
CA GLY A 172 -14.66 -4.44 -7.53
C GLY A 172 -13.76 -4.91 -6.38
N GLN A 173 -12.58 -4.33 -6.28
CA GLN A 173 -11.60 -4.66 -5.24
C GLN A 173 -11.21 -3.41 -4.47
N ASN A 174 -11.44 -3.39 -3.16
CA ASN A 174 -10.86 -2.42 -2.25
C ASN A 174 -9.56 -3.03 -1.68
N TRP A 175 -8.41 -2.41 -1.98
CA TRP A 175 -7.10 -2.92 -1.57
C TRP A 175 -6.69 -2.46 -0.17
N GLY A 176 -7.44 -1.54 0.44
CA GLY A 176 -7.17 -1.04 1.79
C GLY A 176 -5.98 -0.09 1.90
N PHE A 177 -5.39 0.37 0.79
CA PHE A 177 -4.24 1.28 0.79
C PHE A 177 -4.68 2.72 0.57
N PRO A 178 -4.17 3.70 1.33
CA PRO A 178 -4.42 5.11 1.05
C PRO A 178 -3.86 5.48 -0.32
N ILE A 179 -4.52 6.41 -1.01
CA ILE A 179 -4.01 6.92 -2.28
C ILE A 179 -3.03 8.07 -2.05
N TYR A 180 -2.20 8.37 -3.05
CA TYR A 180 -1.23 9.46 -2.96
C TYR A 180 -1.85 10.83 -3.15
N ASN A 181 -1.34 11.80 -2.40
CA ASN A 181 -1.51 13.22 -2.69
C ASN A 181 -0.37 13.67 -3.63
N TRP A 182 -0.60 13.54 -4.93
CA TRP A 182 0.40 13.84 -5.96
C TRP A 182 0.81 15.31 -5.99
N ASP A 183 -0.08 16.24 -5.62
CA ASP A 183 0.23 17.68 -5.56
C ASP A 183 1.26 17.98 -4.48
N ASN A 184 1.15 17.35 -3.33
CA ASN A 184 2.12 17.51 -2.25
C ASN A 184 3.45 16.80 -2.57
N LEU A 185 3.40 15.62 -3.17
CA LEU A 185 4.60 14.93 -3.65
C LEU A 185 5.34 15.76 -4.72
N LYS A 186 4.59 16.43 -5.61
CA LYS A 186 5.15 17.33 -6.63
C LYS A 186 5.84 18.56 -6.01
N LYS A 187 5.25 19.18 -4.97
CA LYS A 187 5.88 20.30 -4.25
C LYS A 187 7.23 19.96 -3.64
N ASP A 188 7.40 18.70 -3.25
CA ASP A 188 8.65 18.15 -2.71
C ASP A 188 9.52 17.50 -3.80
N ASP A 189 9.30 17.84 -5.06
CA ASP A 189 10.03 17.29 -6.21
C ASP A 189 10.08 15.73 -6.19
N TYR A 190 9.01 15.10 -5.71
CA TYR A 190 8.90 13.64 -5.57
C TYR A 190 10.04 13.00 -4.77
N SER A 191 10.60 13.72 -3.80
CA SER A 191 11.80 13.27 -3.04
C SER A 191 11.57 11.92 -2.37
N TRP A 192 10.38 11.68 -1.83
CA TRP A 192 10.01 10.40 -1.23
C TRP A 192 10.12 9.24 -2.25
N TRP A 193 9.56 9.40 -3.45
CA TRP A 193 9.66 8.40 -4.52
C TRP A 193 11.09 8.21 -5.03
N LYS A 194 11.83 9.29 -5.22
CA LYS A 194 13.24 9.24 -5.62
C LYS A 194 14.05 8.44 -4.61
N ASN A 195 13.90 8.71 -3.32
CA ASN A 195 14.61 7.99 -2.26
C ASN A 195 14.26 6.50 -2.23
N ARG A 196 13.00 6.15 -2.43
CA ARG A 196 12.54 4.76 -2.50
C ARG A 196 13.21 4.01 -3.66
N LEU A 197 13.28 4.62 -4.84
CA LEU A 197 13.94 4.02 -6.00
C LEU A 197 15.44 3.93 -5.82
N ILE A 198 16.09 4.95 -5.23
CA ILE A 198 17.52 4.93 -4.90
C ILE A 198 17.85 3.79 -3.93
N GLN A 199 17.02 3.56 -2.90
CA GLN A 199 17.22 2.42 -2.00
C GLN A 199 17.07 1.08 -2.74
N ALA A 200 16.07 0.93 -3.58
CA ALA A 200 15.87 -0.28 -4.37
C ALA A 200 17.04 -0.54 -5.35
N SER A 201 17.62 0.51 -5.94
CA SER A 201 18.74 0.39 -6.89
C SER A 201 20.04 -0.17 -6.28
N LYS A 202 20.17 -0.18 -4.96
CA LYS A 202 21.30 -0.82 -4.27
C LYS A 202 21.35 -2.32 -4.51
N TYR A 203 20.19 -2.95 -4.74
CA TYR A 203 20.06 -4.41 -4.77
C TYR A 203 19.63 -4.95 -6.12
N TYR A 204 18.76 -4.20 -6.84
CA TYR A 204 18.09 -4.66 -8.05
C TYR A 204 18.66 -4.01 -9.29
N GLN A 205 18.80 -4.78 -10.35
CA GLN A 205 19.23 -4.34 -11.68
C GLN A 205 18.05 -4.10 -12.63
N VAL A 206 16.90 -4.63 -12.27
CA VAL A 206 15.64 -4.51 -13.02
C VAL A 206 14.51 -4.27 -12.02
N TYR A 207 13.54 -3.43 -12.40
CA TYR A 207 12.32 -3.24 -11.61
C TYR A 207 11.10 -3.69 -12.38
N ARG A 208 10.16 -4.30 -11.67
CA ARG A 208 8.77 -4.36 -12.07
C ARG A 208 8.01 -3.29 -11.30
N ILE A 209 7.35 -2.40 -12.02
CA ILE A 209 6.41 -1.46 -11.43
C ILE A 209 5.04 -2.13 -11.49
N ASP A 210 4.48 -2.45 -10.35
CA ASP A 210 3.16 -3.03 -10.26
C ASP A 210 2.10 -1.93 -10.38
N HIS A 211 1.03 -2.22 -11.13
CA HIS A 211 -0.08 -1.30 -11.36
C HIS A 211 0.35 0.11 -11.84
N VAL A 212 1.11 0.17 -12.93
CA VAL A 212 1.66 1.43 -13.50
C VAL A 212 0.61 2.52 -13.73
N LEU A 213 -0.62 2.16 -14.04
CA LEU A 213 -1.74 3.11 -14.22
C LEU A 213 -1.98 3.97 -12.98
N GLY A 214 -1.72 3.46 -11.80
CA GLY A 214 -1.88 4.18 -10.54
C GLY A 214 -0.94 5.37 -10.35
N PHE A 215 0.09 5.54 -11.21
CA PHE A 215 0.90 6.77 -11.26
C PHE A 215 0.19 7.90 -12.02
N PHE A 216 -0.82 7.58 -12.81
CA PHE A 216 -1.59 8.54 -13.59
C PHE A 216 -3.00 8.68 -13.06
N ARG A 217 -3.70 7.56 -12.91
CA ARG A 217 -5.06 7.48 -12.41
C ARG A 217 -5.25 6.18 -11.66
N ILE A 218 -5.96 6.24 -10.55
CA ILE A 218 -6.29 5.06 -9.77
C ILE A 218 -7.78 5.04 -9.44
N TRP A 219 -8.40 3.87 -9.49
CA TRP A 219 -9.72 3.68 -8.94
C TRP A 219 -9.63 3.77 -7.42
N ALA A 220 -10.44 4.61 -6.82
CA ALA A 220 -10.42 4.84 -5.38
C ALA A 220 -11.83 4.84 -4.82
N THR A 221 -11.99 4.30 -3.62
CA THR A 221 -13.25 4.26 -2.88
C THR A 221 -13.11 4.99 -1.56
N PRO A 222 -14.19 5.52 -0.97
CA PRO A 222 -14.14 6.05 0.39
C PRO A 222 -13.63 5.00 1.38
N GLN A 223 -12.85 5.42 2.37
CA GLN A 223 -12.21 4.55 3.36
C GLN A 223 -13.16 3.57 4.04
N ARG A 224 -14.38 4.01 4.33
CA ARG A 224 -15.42 3.23 5.02
C ARG A 224 -16.08 2.14 4.19
N GLU A 225 -15.87 2.15 2.87
CA GLU A 225 -16.50 1.19 1.98
C GLU A 225 -15.77 -0.16 2.01
N SER A 226 -16.50 -1.25 2.17
CA SER A 226 -15.95 -2.61 2.17
C SER A 226 -15.68 -3.16 0.76
N THR A 227 -16.32 -2.56 -0.26
CA THR A 227 -16.22 -2.93 -1.67
C THR A 227 -15.77 -1.73 -2.50
N ALA A 228 -15.48 -1.93 -3.78
CA ALA A 228 -15.09 -0.85 -4.68
C ALA A 228 -16.21 -0.40 -5.65
N MET A 229 -17.46 -0.79 -5.38
CA MET A 229 -18.60 -0.39 -6.23
C MET A 229 -18.80 1.12 -6.29
N LEU A 230 -18.70 1.80 -5.14
CA LEU A 230 -18.93 3.24 -5.00
C LEU A 230 -17.61 4.03 -5.11
N GLY A 231 -16.76 3.63 -6.04
CA GLY A 231 -15.50 4.32 -6.30
C GLY A 231 -15.56 5.20 -7.54
N TRP A 232 -14.47 5.94 -7.73
CA TRP A 232 -14.22 6.71 -8.96
C TRP A 232 -12.72 6.87 -9.20
N THR A 233 -12.35 7.25 -10.41
CA THR A 233 -10.94 7.44 -10.79
C THR A 233 -10.36 8.70 -10.13
N GLN A 234 -9.19 8.58 -9.54
CA GLN A 234 -8.40 9.67 -8.97
C GLN A 234 -7.05 9.80 -9.70
N PRO A 235 -6.58 11.02 -10.08
CA PRO A 235 -7.32 12.28 -10.03
C PRO A 235 -8.56 12.25 -10.90
N PHE A 236 -9.58 13.03 -10.49
CA PHE A 236 -10.82 13.15 -11.22
C PHE A 236 -10.74 14.34 -12.18
N GLU A 237 -10.84 14.07 -13.47
CA GLU A 237 -10.92 15.07 -14.53
C GLU A 237 -12.21 14.83 -15.30
N PRO A 238 -13.29 15.58 -15.00
CA PRO A 238 -14.57 15.40 -15.67
C PRO A 238 -14.48 15.86 -17.13
N ILE A 239 -15.13 15.10 -18.00
CA ILE A 239 -15.39 15.52 -19.38
C ILE A 239 -16.79 16.14 -19.38
N THR A 240 -16.92 17.36 -19.91
CA THR A 240 -18.20 18.06 -19.98
C THR A 240 -19.10 17.50 -21.08
N THR A 241 -20.40 17.73 -20.96
CA THR A 241 -21.38 17.34 -21.99
C THR A 241 -21.06 17.96 -23.34
N ASP A 242 -20.62 19.23 -23.35
CA ASP A 242 -20.24 19.92 -24.59
C ASP A 242 -19.01 19.28 -25.26
N GLU A 243 -18.01 18.88 -24.49
CA GLU A 243 -16.86 18.16 -25.01
C GLU A 243 -17.28 16.81 -25.61
N LEU A 244 -18.20 16.09 -24.96
CA LEU A 244 -18.72 14.82 -25.51
C LEU A 244 -19.52 15.05 -26.79
N HIS A 245 -20.36 16.07 -26.87
CA HIS A 245 -21.06 16.44 -28.09
C HIS A 245 -20.09 16.81 -29.23
N ASN A 246 -19.03 17.56 -28.93
CA ASN A 246 -17.99 17.90 -29.90
C ASN A 246 -17.22 16.64 -30.41
N LEU A 247 -17.18 15.57 -29.62
CA LEU A 247 -16.65 14.26 -30.01
C LEU A 247 -17.66 13.39 -30.78
N GLY A 248 -18.90 13.90 -31.00
CA GLY A 248 -19.93 13.21 -31.77
C GLY A 248 -20.85 12.29 -30.96
N PHE A 249 -20.83 12.36 -29.64
CA PHE A 249 -21.76 11.61 -28.81
C PHE A 249 -23.14 12.26 -28.78
N SER A 250 -24.21 11.47 -28.99
CA SER A 250 -25.60 11.89 -28.80
C SER A 250 -25.98 11.91 -27.31
N ASP A 251 -27.08 12.62 -26.98
CA ASP A 251 -27.60 12.67 -25.61
C ASP A 251 -27.92 11.27 -25.05
N ASP A 252 -28.48 10.39 -25.85
CA ASP A 252 -28.74 8.99 -25.46
C ASP A 252 -27.46 8.25 -25.14
N ARG A 253 -26.41 8.46 -25.94
CA ARG A 253 -25.12 7.82 -25.71
C ARG A 253 -24.39 8.39 -24.48
N ILE A 254 -24.52 9.68 -24.24
CA ILE A 254 -24.02 10.34 -23.01
C ILE A 254 -24.75 9.80 -21.80
N THR A 255 -26.07 9.66 -21.88
CA THR A 255 -26.88 9.03 -20.81
C THR A 255 -26.43 7.60 -20.56
N TRP A 256 -26.26 6.80 -21.64
CA TRP A 256 -25.75 5.44 -21.51
C TRP A 256 -24.37 5.36 -20.82
N LEU A 257 -23.46 6.31 -21.08
CA LEU A 257 -22.14 6.37 -20.47
C LEU A 257 -22.15 6.84 -18.99
N SER A 258 -23.13 7.65 -18.61
CA SER A 258 -23.10 8.41 -17.34
C SER A 258 -24.02 7.88 -16.24
N VAL A 259 -25.00 7.02 -16.57
CA VAL A 259 -25.95 6.49 -15.59
C VAL A 259 -25.95 4.99 -15.52
N PRO A 260 -26.17 4.40 -14.34
CA PRO A 260 -26.39 2.95 -14.22
C PRO A 260 -27.61 2.53 -15.04
N HIS A 261 -27.45 1.45 -15.81
CA HIS A 261 -28.52 0.92 -16.65
C HIS A 261 -28.41 -0.60 -16.78
N VAL A 262 -29.50 -1.23 -17.17
CA VAL A 262 -29.58 -2.67 -17.40
C VAL A 262 -30.17 -2.98 -18.77
N PRO A 263 -29.66 -4.00 -19.48
CA PRO A 263 -30.20 -4.40 -20.76
C PRO A 263 -31.49 -5.21 -20.56
N THR A 264 -32.44 -5.04 -21.49
CA THR A 264 -33.75 -5.73 -21.48
C THR A 264 -33.61 -7.24 -21.33
N ASN A 265 -32.70 -7.86 -22.05
CA ASN A 265 -32.49 -9.32 -22.06
C ASN A 265 -32.11 -9.88 -20.67
N GLN A 266 -31.40 -9.13 -19.84
CA GLN A 266 -31.08 -9.58 -18.47
C GLN A 266 -32.33 -9.61 -17.59
N ILE A 267 -33.23 -8.64 -17.77
CA ILE A 267 -34.47 -8.57 -17.00
C ILE A 267 -35.48 -9.62 -17.50
N GLU A 268 -35.55 -9.83 -18.81
CA GLU A 268 -36.35 -10.89 -19.41
C GLU A 268 -35.93 -12.28 -18.91
N ALA A 269 -34.62 -12.52 -18.79
CA ALA A 269 -34.12 -13.79 -18.28
C ALA A 269 -34.60 -14.05 -16.83
N VAL A 270 -34.69 -13.01 -16.00
CA VAL A 270 -35.24 -13.10 -14.63
C VAL A 270 -36.76 -13.28 -14.65
N ASN A 271 -37.46 -12.73 -15.65
CA ASN A 271 -38.92 -12.83 -15.81
C ASN A 271 -39.34 -13.97 -16.75
N ASN A 272 -38.59 -15.07 -16.73
CA ASN A 272 -38.88 -16.30 -17.50
C ASN A 272 -39.10 -16.11 -19.03
N GLY A 273 -38.46 -15.08 -19.61
CA GLY A 273 -38.55 -14.75 -21.03
C GLY A 273 -39.84 -14.02 -21.45
N ASP A 274 -40.65 -13.57 -20.50
CA ASP A 274 -41.83 -12.76 -20.80
C ASP A 274 -41.44 -11.33 -21.19
N TYR A 275 -41.26 -11.09 -22.49
CA TYR A 275 -40.92 -9.81 -23.04
C TYR A 275 -41.96 -8.72 -22.77
N LEU A 276 -43.23 -8.97 -23.04
CA LEU A 276 -44.31 -7.97 -22.87
C LEU A 276 -44.53 -7.60 -21.41
N GLY A 277 -44.59 -8.62 -20.54
CA GLY A 277 -44.68 -8.40 -19.09
C GLY A 277 -43.50 -7.63 -18.53
N THR A 278 -42.28 -7.96 -19.00
CA THR A 278 -41.04 -7.25 -18.62
C THR A 278 -41.12 -5.79 -19.01
N HIS A 279 -41.44 -5.45 -20.25
CA HIS A 279 -41.61 -4.07 -20.71
C HIS A 279 -42.70 -3.31 -19.95
N GLY A 280 -43.81 -3.96 -19.63
CA GLY A 280 -44.90 -3.41 -18.85
C GLY A 280 -44.50 -3.05 -17.42
N ILE A 281 -43.65 -3.85 -16.80
CA ILE A 281 -43.08 -3.57 -15.45
C ILE A 281 -42.02 -2.45 -15.55
N LEU A 282 -41.10 -2.54 -16.48
CA LEU A 282 -40.01 -1.60 -16.63
C LEU A 282 -40.52 -0.19 -16.88
N ALA A 283 -41.50 -0.01 -17.77
CA ALA A 283 -42.08 1.31 -18.10
C ALA A 283 -42.67 2.03 -16.86
N LYS A 284 -42.99 1.32 -15.77
CA LYS A 284 -43.46 1.92 -14.54
C LYS A 284 -42.36 2.51 -13.68
N ILE A 285 -41.17 1.91 -13.65
CA ILE A 285 -40.10 2.25 -12.74
C ILE A 285 -38.82 2.71 -13.44
N MET A 286 -38.73 2.51 -14.75
CA MET A 286 -37.56 2.84 -15.55
C MET A 286 -37.93 3.61 -16.81
N ASP A 287 -36.96 4.38 -17.34
CA ASP A 287 -36.99 5.01 -18.65
C ASP A 287 -36.04 4.26 -19.56
N ARG A 288 -36.48 4.07 -20.81
CA ARG A 288 -35.62 3.53 -21.86
C ARG A 288 -34.59 4.59 -22.29
N ILE A 289 -33.37 4.20 -22.55
CA ILE A 289 -32.33 5.08 -23.07
C ILE A 289 -32.46 5.13 -24.59
N GLY A 290 -33.07 6.18 -25.09
CA GLY A 290 -33.31 6.37 -26.53
C GLY A 290 -33.98 5.16 -27.18
N ASN A 291 -33.39 4.70 -28.28
CA ASN A 291 -33.85 3.52 -29.00
C ASN A 291 -33.11 2.20 -28.61
N GLU A 292 -32.21 2.27 -27.65
CA GLU A 292 -31.45 1.10 -27.19
C GLU A 292 -32.32 0.25 -26.27
N GLU A 293 -32.05 -1.07 -26.23
CA GLU A 293 -32.69 -2.02 -25.31
C GLU A 293 -32.02 -1.98 -23.92
N MET A 294 -31.89 -0.74 -23.39
CA MET A 294 -31.27 -0.41 -22.13
C MET A 294 -32.20 0.44 -21.30
N TRP A 295 -32.24 0.22 -20.00
CA TRP A 295 -33.14 0.88 -19.07
C TRP A 295 -32.40 1.48 -17.90
N ARG A 296 -32.74 2.72 -17.51
CA ARG A 296 -32.28 3.41 -16.30
C ARG A 296 -33.44 3.61 -15.33
N PHE A 297 -33.19 3.68 -14.05
CA PHE A 297 -34.23 4.08 -13.11
C PHE A 297 -34.73 5.48 -13.38
N LYS A 298 -36.03 5.66 -13.24
CA LYS A 298 -36.63 7.00 -13.26
C LYS A 298 -36.07 7.83 -12.09
N PRO A 299 -35.85 9.13 -12.25
CA PRO A 299 -35.24 10.00 -11.21
C PRO A 299 -35.97 9.95 -9.86
N GLU A 300 -37.29 9.74 -9.87
CA GLU A 300 -38.16 9.66 -8.70
C GLU A 300 -38.07 8.30 -7.96
N ILE A 301 -37.50 7.27 -8.57
CA ILE A 301 -37.31 5.96 -7.96
C ILE A 301 -36.01 5.98 -7.16
N LYS A 302 -36.15 5.84 -5.85
CA LYS A 302 -35.01 5.85 -4.93
C LYS A 302 -34.67 4.46 -4.46
#